data_03c6a88fc0eecae290a93a138ae36951
#
_entry.id   03c6a88fc0eecae290a93a138ae36951
#
_cell.length_a   1.000
_cell.length_b   1.000
_cell.length_c   1.000
_cell.angle_alpha   90.00
_cell.angle_beta   90.00
_cell.angle_gamma   90.00
#
_symmetry.space_group_name_H-M   'P 1'
#
loop_
_entity.id
_entity.type
_entity.pdbx_description
1 polymer ?
#
loop_
_entity_poly.entity_id
_entity_poly.type
_entity_poly.pdbx_seq_one_letter_code
_entity_poly.pdbx_strand_id
1 'polypeptide(L)'
;METFGTLNWTILVVYIVGNLLLGYYISKRISTADHFYLGNRQTPWWAIGISVVATYVSALSFLGGPSWAYTDGFSVIALHANYPLVIFVVITLFLPFFYNSGVASIYDYQERRFGPRARALISSIWLVSQTMTSAAILYATSLVLEFITGIDVVHAIIIVTIIALVYTALGGITAVIWTDVAQAGILLVGAIIILFALLQQMPESIGTTLTTLKAQGKLNPLEFDFNLTHATTAWSGIIAMTLYHITVYGTNQMMVQRTLASKTIGDAKKSYLTMGFAAFFIYFLFIFLGVMFYSYYQGAEFENSNTIILQFASDYGLPGLMGLIAAAVMAASMSSLDSAFNSMSTVMTVDFYQKYIRKGESEEHYLKASRSFTVLIAIIIIVPAIMLTGSTGSILLVLSNIGSYFVGAQLGMFAVGFFSKHATEKGVLVGTAIGFVMVWYIANHTDIAWPWYCAIGAFTNIVVTITASLLIDGKSKEYSSYSVRGQIRKFKEEGLAEKQDGWYLVPGKVDRVSYLLIVFFVATILFLFLFGRAF
;
A
#
# COMPACT_ATOMS: atom_id res chain seq x y z
N MET A 1 17.66 9.43 30.15
CA MET A 1 16.94 8.39 29.40
C MET A 1 17.07 7.10 30.21
N GLU A 2 15.96 6.52 30.63
CA GLU A 2 15.99 5.17 31.17
C GLU A 2 16.53 4.23 30.08
N THR A 3 17.40 3.31 30.45
CA THR A 3 17.94 2.33 29.48
C THR A 3 16.78 1.50 28.96
N PHE A 4 16.76 1.20 27.65
CA PHE A 4 15.69 0.41 26.99
C PHE A 4 15.38 -0.94 27.72
N GLY A 5 16.25 -1.37 28.61
CA GLY A 5 16.09 -2.50 29.50
C GLY A 5 16.25 -3.86 28.82
N THR A 6 16.73 -4.84 29.57
CA THR A 6 17.07 -6.20 29.06
C THR A 6 15.86 -6.90 28.45
N LEU A 7 14.66 -6.78 29.06
CA LEU A 7 13.45 -7.45 28.58
C LEU A 7 13.03 -6.89 27.19
N ASN A 8 13.05 -5.58 27.02
CA ASN A 8 12.71 -4.92 25.74
C ASN A 8 13.69 -5.32 24.62
N TRP A 9 15.01 -5.34 24.93
CA TRP A 9 16.01 -5.86 24.01
C TRP A 9 15.79 -7.33 23.65
N THR A 10 15.45 -8.16 24.63
CA THR A 10 15.17 -9.58 24.41
C THR A 10 14.01 -9.77 23.45
N ILE A 11 12.88 -9.04 23.63
CA ILE A 11 11.72 -9.11 22.76
C ILE A 11 12.11 -8.71 21.33
N LEU A 12 12.79 -7.58 21.17
CA LEU A 12 13.20 -7.06 19.85
C LEU A 12 14.15 -8.01 19.13
N VAL A 13 15.18 -8.51 19.84
CA VAL A 13 16.18 -9.42 19.26
C VAL A 13 15.55 -10.77 18.90
N VAL A 14 14.69 -11.35 19.77
CA VAL A 14 13.96 -12.58 19.48
C VAL A 14 13.09 -12.42 18.23
N TYR A 15 12.40 -11.28 18.08
CA TYR A 15 11.65 -10.99 16.87
C TYR A 15 12.56 -10.94 15.63
N ILE A 16 13.63 -10.15 15.65
CA ILE A 16 14.54 -9.98 14.49
C ILE A 16 15.16 -11.32 14.09
N VAL A 17 15.73 -12.04 15.06
CA VAL A 17 16.38 -13.34 14.83
C VAL A 17 15.36 -14.36 14.32
N GLY A 18 14.17 -14.44 14.92
CA GLY A 18 13.09 -15.33 14.49
C GLY A 18 12.68 -15.07 13.04
N ASN A 19 12.54 -13.80 12.65
CA ASN A 19 12.18 -13.40 11.29
C ASN A 19 13.29 -13.75 10.28
N LEU A 20 14.56 -13.47 10.63
CA LEU A 20 15.73 -13.84 9.81
C LEU A 20 15.83 -15.35 9.60
N LEU A 21 15.63 -16.16 10.64
CA LEU A 21 15.64 -17.62 10.56
C LEU A 21 14.50 -18.15 9.69
N LEU A 22 13.30 -17.60 9.81
CA LEU A 22 12.16 -17.96 8.99
C LEU A 22 12.45 -17.67 7.50
N GLY A 23 12.90 -16.46 7.18
CA GLY A 23 13.27 -16.07 5.82
C GLY A 23 14.40 -16.94 5.24
N TYR A 24 15.44 -17.22 6.03
CA TYR A 24 16.53 -18.10 5.62
C TYR A 24 16.06 -19.54 5.35
N TYR A 25 15.21 -20.09 6.20
CA TYR A 25 14.69 -21.46 6.02
C TYR A 25 13.89 -21.59 4.71
N ILE A 26 13.07 -20.60 4.42
CA ILE A 26 12.25 -20.58 3.20
C ILE A 26 13.12 -20.36 1.95
N SER A 27 14.13 -19.48 2.04
CA SER A 27 15.04 -19.15 0.93
C SER A 27 15.78 -20.35 0.34
N LYS A 28 16.04 -21.38 1.13
CA LYS A 28 16.70 -22.63 0.67
C LYS A 28 15.93 -23.37 -0.42
N ARG A 29 14.64 -23.09 -0.59
CA ARG A 29 13.78 -23.75 -1.57
C ARG A 29 13.69 -23.01 -2.91
N ILE A 30 14.34 -21.84 -3.03
CA ILE A 30 14.23 -20.96 -4.20
C ILE A 30 15.43 -21.21 -5.12
N SER A 31 15.14 -21.77 -6.31
CA SER A 31 16.14 -22.15 -7.29
C SER A 31 16.00 -21.47 -8.66
N THR A 32 14.83 -20.89 -8.98
CA THR A 32 14.53 -20.28 -10.27
C THR A 32 14.05 -18.85 -10.14
N ALA A 33 14.14 -18.06 -11.20
CA ALA A 33 13.62 -16.70 -11.24
C ALA A 33 12.08 -16.68 -11.11
N ASP A 34 11.38 -17.61 -11.76
CA ASP A 34 9.91 -17.73 -11.63
C ASP A 34 9.49 -18.04 -10.19
N HIS A 35 10.21 -18.93 -9.50
CA HIS A 35 9.99 -19.19 -8.08
C HIS A 35 10.22 -17.94 -7.22
N PHE A 36 11.24 -17.17 -7.56
CA PHE A 36 11.53 -15.91 -6.86
C PHE A 36 10.42 -14.86 -7.05
N TYR A 37 9.83 -14.76 -8.27
CA TYR A 37 8.81 -13.75 -8.60
C TYR A 37 7.39 -14.18 -8.21
N LEU A 38 7.01 -15.45 -8.41
CA LEU A 38 5.63 -15.93 -8.31
C LEU A 38 5.45 -17.13 -7.34
N GLY A 39 6.51 -17.60 -6.68
CA GLY A 39 6.42 -18.67 -5.68
C GLY A 39 5.86 -19.99 -6.21
N ASN A 40 6.06 -20.31 -7.49
CA ASN A 40 5.45 -21.45 -8.20
C ASN A 40 3.91 -21.50 -8.09
N ARG A 41 3.24 -20.42 -7.71
CA ARG A 41 1.78 -20.31 -7.53
C ARG A 41 1.20 -21.36 -6.57
N GLN A 42 1.89 -21.66 -5.47
CA GLN A 42 1.47 -22.68 -4.50
C GLN A 42 1.13 -22.12 -3.12
N THR A 43 1.26 -20.82 -2.93
CA THR A 43 1.00 -20.18 -1.64
C THR A 43 -0.51 -20.18 -1.34
N PRO A 44 -0.94 -20.59 -0.12
CA PRO A 44 -2.35 -20.65 0.23
C PRO A 44 -2.96 -19.25 0.29
N TRP A 45 -4.22 -19.12 -0.14
CA TRP A 45 -4.94 -17.84 -0.27
C TRP A 45 -4.97 -17.01 1.01
N TRP A 46 -5.11 -17.65 2.18
CA TRP A 46 -5.16 -16.96 3.47
C TRP A 46 -3.83 -16.30 3.82
N ALA A 47 -2.69 -16.98 3.51
CA ALA A 47 -1.37 -16.40 3.74
C ALA A 47 -1.13 -15.21 2.80
N ILE A 48 -1.52 -15.33 1.52
CA ILE A 48 -1.47 -14.21 0.57
C ILE A 48 -2.37 -13.06 1.07
N GLY A 49 -3.58 -13.37 1.56
CA GLY A 49 -4.52 -12.37 2.08
C GLY A 49 -3.95 -11.58 3.26
N ILE A 50 -3.36 -12.27 4.23
CA ILE A 50 -2.67 -11.63 5.36
C ILE A 50 -1.48 -10.81 4.88
N SER A 51 -0.69 -11.33 3.93
CA SER A 51 0.45 -10.63 3.33
C SER A 51 0.02 -9.34 2.61
N VAL A 52 -1.10 -9.35 1.86
CA VAL A 52 -1.66 -8.15 1.23
C VAL A 52 -2.00 -7.08 2.27
N VAL A 53 -2.63 -7.49 3.38
CA VAL A 53 -2.94 -6.59 4.51
C VAL A 53 -1.65 -6.05 5.13
N ALA A 54 -0.73 -6.93 5.51
CA ALA A 54 0.54 -6.57 6.17
C ALA A 54 1.41 -5.64 5.32
N THR A 55 1.42 -5.84 4.01
CA THR A 55 2.20 -5.01 3.08
C THR A 55 1.72 -3.58 3.03
N TYR A 56 0.42 -3.35 3.13
CA TYR A 56 -0.15 -2.00 3.10
C TYR A 56 -0.17 -1.34 4.49
N VAL A 57 -0.42 -2.14 5.53
CA VAL A 57 -0.39 -1.69 6.93
C VAL A 57 1.06 -1.68 7.42
N SER A 58 1.75 -0.58 7.17
CA SER A 58 3.17 -0.38 7.46
C SER A 58 3.39 0.37 8.80
N ALA A 59 4.66 0.61 9.14
CA ALA A 59 5.02 1.52 10.22
C ALA A 59 4.39 2.92 10.07
N LEU A 60 4.20 3.37 8.84
CA LEU A 60 3.52 4.65 8.55
C LEU A 60 2.07 4.64 9.05
N SER A 61 1.37 3.51 8.90
CA SER A 61 0.00 3.37 9.40
C SER A 61 -0.03 3.28 10.93
N PHE A 62 0.92 2.52 11.51
CA PHE A 62 0.99 2.26 12.94
C PHE A 62 1.41 3.49 13.77
N LEU A 63 2.38 4.25 13.29
CA LEU A 63 2.86 5.47 13.95
C LEU A 63 2.12 6.72 13.44
N GLY A 64 2.05 6.87 12.15
CA GLY A 64 1.48 8.04 11.51
C GLY A 64 -0.05 8.10 11.53
N GLY A 65 -0.75 6.96 11.58
CA GLY A 65 -2.21 6.92 11.72
C GLY A 65 -2.67 7.55 13.03
N PRO A 66 -2.19 7.10 14.19
CA PRO A 66 -2.47 7.74 15.48
C PRO A 66 -1.97 9.18 15.56
N SER A 67 -0.78 9.47 15.02
CA SER A 67 -0.25 10.84 14.93
C SER A 67 -1.20 11.77 14.18
N TRP A 68 -1.69 11.34 13.02
CA TRP A 68 -2.62 12.14 12.21
C TRP A 68 -3.97 12.32 12.90
N ALA A 69 -4.51 11.26 13.51
CA ALA A 69 -5.77 11.37 14.25
C ALA A 69 -5.64 12.19 15.55
N TYR A 70 -4.47 12.23 16.15
CA TYR A 70 -4.16 13.13 17.28
C TYR A 70 -4.34 14.59 16.88
N THR A 71 -3.80 15.01 15.73
CA THR A 71 -3.88 16.38 15.23
C THR A 71 -5.26 16.72 14.65
N ASP A 72 -5.77 15.89 13.74
CA ASP A 72 -6.94 16.22 12.91
C ASP A 72 -8.25 15.55 13.40
N GLY A 73 -8.15 14.70 14.43
CA GLY A 73 -9.30 14.00 14.98
C GLY A 73 -9.72 12.78 14.17
N PHE A 74 -10.93 12.29 14.44
CA PHE A 74 -11.44 11.03 13.91
C PHE A 74 -11.87 11.10 12.44
N SER A 75 -11.95 12.31 11.84
CA SER A 75 -12.30 12.51 10.42
C SER A 75 -11.33 11.83 9.44
N VAL A 76 -10.10 11.56 9.87
CA VAL A 76 -9.09 10.80 9.10
C VAL A 76 -9.62 9.42 8.67
N ILE A 77 -10.57 8.80 9.43
CA ILE A 77 -11.16 7.49 9.09
C ILE A 77 -11.93 7.52 7.76
N ALA A 78 -12.45 8.67 7.35
CA ALA A 78 -13.17 8.82 6.08
C ALA A 78 -12.32 8.36 4.88
N LEU A 79 -11.00 8.64 4.93
CA LEU A 79 -10.06 8.28 3.87
C LEU A 79 -9.83 6.76 3.76
N HIS A 80 -10.19 6.00 4.79
CA HIS A 80 -9.97 4.56 4.91
C HIS A 80 -11.27 3.73 4.90
N ALA A 81 -12.44 4.38 4.80
CA ALA A 81 -13.73 3.69 4.77
C ALA A 81 -14.04 3.02 3.42
N ASN A 82 -13.31 3.35 2.37
CA ASN A 82 -13.57 2.94 0.99
C ASN A 82 -13.02 1.56 0.59
N TYR A 83 -12.20 0.89 1.42
CA TYR A 83 -11.54 -0.36 1.04
C TYR A 83 -12.49 -1.44 0.51
N PRO A 84 -13.69 -1.68 1.08
CA PRO A 84 -14.59 -2.69 0.52
C PRO A 84 -15.01 -2.36 -0.92
N LEU A 85 -15.29 -1.08 -1.21
CA LEU A 85 -15.65 -0.62 -2.56
C LEU A 85 -14.47 -0.77 -3.54
N VAL A 86 -13.28 -0.41 -3.10
CA VAL A 86 -12.03 -0.58 -3.87
C VAL A 86 -11.81 -2.03 -4.23
N ILE A 87 -11.85 -2.92 -3.25
CA ILE A 87 -11.60 -4.34 -3.47
C ILE A 87 -12.68 -4.97 -4.35
N PHE A 88 -13.95 -4.53 -4.22
CA PHE A 88 -15.00 -4.94 -5.16
C PHE A 88 -14.63 -4.64 -6.62
N VAL A 89 -14.15 -3.44 -6.91
CA VAL A 89 -13.71 -3.06 -8.26
C VAL A 89 -12.49 -3.88 -8.70
N VAL A 90 -11.51 -4.03 -7.82
CA VAL A 90 -10.25 -4.73 -8.13
C VAL A 90 -10.49 -6.21 -8.44
N ILE A 91 -11.25 -6.95 -7.61
CA ILE A 91 -11.50 -8.38 -7.83
C ILE A 91 -12.47 -8.66 -8.98
N THR A 92 -13.27 -7.67 -9.35
CA THR A 92 -14.23 -7.80 -10.45
C THR A 92 -13.56 -7.50 -11.80
N LEU A 93 -12.69 -6.51 -11.86
CA LEU A 93 -12.16 -5.99 -13.11
C LEU A 93 -10.66 -6.26 -13.28
N PHE A 94 -9.83 -5.76 -12.36
CA PHE A 94 -8.38 -5.75 -12.53
C PHE A 94 -7.76 -7.14 -12.37
N LEU A 95 -8.13 -7.83 -11.30
CA LEU A 95 -7.55 -9.14 -10.99
C LEU A 95 -7.83 -10.20 -12.07
N PRO A 96 -9.07 -10.42 -12.55
CA PRO A 96 -9.31 -11.36 -13.65
C PRO A 96 -8.57 -10.96 -14.92
N PHE A 97 -8.48 -9.66 -15.20
CA PHE A 97 -7.77 -9.14 -16.36
C PHE A 97 -6.28 -9.52 -16.35
N PHE A 98 -5.58 -9.30 -15.25
CA PHE A 98 -4.16 -9.63 -15.12
C PHE A 98 -3.92 -11.15 -15.00
N TYR A 99 -4.78 -11.86 -14.27
CA TYR A 99 -4.68 -13.31 -14.14
C TYR A 99 -4.70 -14.01 -15.50
N ASN A 100 -5.61 -13.60 -16.40
CA ASN A 100 -5.71 -14.14 -17.75
C ASN A 100 -4.54 -13.73 -18.66
N SER A 101 -3.83 -12.66 -18.35
CA SER A 101 -2.72 -12.18 -19.19
C SER A 101 -1.42 -12.97 -19.02
N GLY A 102 -1.27 -13.71 -17.90
CA GLY A 102 -0.09 -14.56 -17.64
C GLY A 102 1.23 -13.81 -17.49
N VAL A 103 1.19 -12.52 -17.12
CA VAL A 103 2.38 -11.66 -16.99
C VAL A 103 3.01 -11.78 -15.59
N ALA A 104 4.33 -11.69 -15.50
CA ALA A 104 5.06 -11.60 -14.23
C ALA A 104 5.14 -10.14 -13.73
N SER A 105 5.29 -9.19 -14.66
CA SER A 105 5.16 -7.77 -14.38
C SER A 105 3.87 -7.24 -15.02
N ILE A 106 3.04 -6.55 -14.22
CA ILE A 106 1.81 -5.93 -14.75
C ILE A 106 2.10 -4.83 -15.77
N TYR A 107 3.32 -4.31 -15.78
CA TYR A 107 3.74 -3.28 -16.76
C TYR A 107 4.06 -3.87 -18.13
N ASP A 108 4.31 -5.18 -18.25
CA ASP A 108 4.37 -5.91 -19.53
C ASP A 108 3.04 -5.78 -20.30
N TYR A 109 1.92 -5.68 -19.60
CA TYR A 109 0.63 -5.36 -20.20
C TYR A 109 0.64 -4.05 -21.00
N GLN A 110 1.28 -3.02 -20.48
CA GLN A 110 1.34 -1.70 -21.16
C GLN A 110 2.10 -1.80 -22.49
N GLU A 111 3.12 -2.65 -22.55
CA GLU A 111 3.81 -2.92 -23.81
C GLU A 111 2.92 -3.64 -24.83
N ARG A 112 2.25 -4.70 -24.39
CA ARG A 112 1.36 -5.48 -25.27
C ARG A 112 0.20 -4.63 -25.80
N ARG A 113 -0.22 -3.66 -25.02
CA ARG A 113 -1.33 -2.76 -25.37
C ARG A 113 -0.91 -1.55 -26.19
N PHE A 114 0.20 -0.93 -25.89
CA PHE A 114 0.62 0.34 -26.47
C PHE A 114 1.99 0.28 -27.15
N GLY A 115 2.96 -0.37 -26.51
CA GLY A 115 4.32 -0.46 -27.02
C GLY A 115 5.37 -0.32 -25.90
N PRO A 116 6.67 -0.51 -26.27
CA PRO A 116 7.75 -0.61 -25.29
C PRO A 116 8.04 0.68 -24.52
N ARG A 117 7.76 1.85 -25.11
CA ARG A 117 7.94 3.15 -24.43
C ARG A 117 6.92 3.34 -23.32
N ALA A 118 5.67 2.90 -23.52
CA ALA A 118 4.64 2.95 -22.49
C ALA A 118 5.01 2.06 -21.29
N ARG A 119 5.54 0.85 -21.53
CA ARG A 119 6.06 -0.03 -20.48
C ARG A 119 7.20 0.64 -19.70
N ALA A 120 8.22 1.14 -20.39
CA ALA A 120 9.35 1.79 -19.75
C ALA A 120 8.92 3.00 -18.92
N LEU A 121 7.99 3.82 -19.41
CA LEU A 121 7.47 4.98 -18.71
C LEU A 121 6.76 4.58 -17.41
N ILE A 122 5.79 3.65 -17.46
CA ILE A 122 5.02 3.27 -16.27
C ILE A 122 5.90 2.55 -15.24
N SER A 123 6.80 1.67 -15.68
CA SER A 123 7.75 1.00 -14.79
C SER A 123 8.67 2.01 -14.08
N SER A 124 9.14 3.04 -14.80
CA SER A 124 9.96 4.12 -14.22
C SER A 124 9.17 4.95 -13.21
N ILE A 125 7.95 5.37 -13.56
CA ILE A 125 7.05 6.11 -12.65
C ILE A 125 6.83 5.32 -11.36
N TRP A 126 6.51 4.04 -11.49
CA TRP A 126 6.28 3.19 -10.33
C TRP A 126 7.54 3.00 -9.48
N LEU A 127 8.71 2.76 -10.10
CA LEU A 127 9.98 2.62 -9.37
C LEU A 127 10.31 3.88 -8.56
N VAL A 128 10.12 5.08 -9.15
CA VAL A 128 10.35 6.35 -8.44
C VAL A 128 9.35 6.50 -7.28
N SER A 129 8.06 6.31 -7.54
CA SER A 129 7.01 6.37 -6.51
C SER A 129 7.28 5.39 -5.37
N GLN A 130 7.64 4.15 -5.69
CA GLN A 130 7.90 3.10 -4.70
C GLN A 130 9.19 3.38 -3.91
N THR A 131 10.20 3.97 -4.53
CA THR A 131 11.42 4.43 -3.84
C THR A 131 11.09 5.47 -2.78
N MET A 132 10.27 6.48 -3.11
CA MET A 132 9.84 7.51 -2.15
C MET A 132 9.00 6.92 -1.02
N THR A 133 8.06 6.03 -1.34
CA THR A 133 7.24 5.32 -0.35
C THR A 133 8.11 4.50 0.61
N SER A 134 9.04 3.71 0.07
CA SER A 134 9.93 2.88 0.88
C SER A 134 10.87 3.72 1.76
N ALA A 135 11.33 4.86 1.26
CA ALA A 135 12.15 5.80 2.01
C ALA A 135 11.40 6.37 3.24
N ALA A 136 10.13 6.73 3.07
CA ALA A 136 9.32 7.21 4.18
C ALA A 136 9.06 6.11 5.23
N ILE A 137 8.83 4.86 4.81
CA ILE A 137 8.71 3.70 5.70
C ILE A 137 10.02 3.47 6.48
N LEU A 138 11.14 3.53 5.79
CA LEU A 138 12.46 3.35 6.37
C LEU A 138 12.76 4.45 7.40
N TYR A 139 12.47 5.71 7.08
CA TYR A 139 12.61 6.82 8.01
C TYR A 139 11.71 6.65 9.24
N ALA A 140 10.42 6.32 9.08
CA ALA A 140 9.51 6.10 10.20
C ALA A 140 10.01 5.02 11.16
N THR A 141 10.58 3.93 10.62
CA THR A 141 11.15 2.85 11.42
C THR A 141 12.39 3.31 12.17
N SER A 142 13.21 4.12 11.52
CA SER A 142 14.46 4.63 12.08
C SER A 142 14.23 5.59 13.24
N LEU A 143 13.11 6.35 13.23
CA LEU A 143 12.70 7.18 14.38
C LEU A 143 12.47 6.33 15.64
N VAL A 144 11.92 5.11 15.49
CA VAL A 144 11.74 4.21 16.65
C VAL A 144 13.08 3.75 17.19
N LEU A 145 14.00 3.35 16.31
CA LEU A 145 15.32 2.90 16.72
C LEU A 145 16.12 4.05 17.38
N GLU A 146 16.04 5.27 16.82
CA GLU A 146 16.60 6.47 17.44
C GLU A 146 16.01 6.71 18.82
N PHE A 147 14.68 6.68 18.96
CA PHE A 147 13.99 6.93 20.24
C PHE A 147 14.42 5.96 21.35
N ILE A 148 14.54 4.65 21.01
CA ILE A 148 14.83 3.62 22.01
C ILE A 148 16.32 3.46 22.32
N THR A 149 17.20 3.83 21.39
CA THR A 149 18.64 3.57 21.53
C THR A 149 19.46 4.85 21.70
N GLY A 150 18.92 6.01 21.30
CA GLY A 150 19.66 7.27 21.23
C GLY A 150 20.67 7.33 20.06
N ILE A 151 20.66 6.34 19.15
CA ILE A 151 21.50 6.36 17.95
C ILE A 151 20.92 7.39 16.98
N ASP A 152 21.78 8.19 16.38
CA ASP A 152 21.37 9.13 15.33
C ASP A 152 20.55 8.47 14.22
N VAL A 153 19.51 9.15 13.74
CA VAL A 153 18.53 8.62 12.77
C VAL A 153 19.17 8.13 11.46
N VAL A 154 20.28 8.75 11.01
CA VAL A 154 20.98 8.32 9.79
C VAL A 154 21.63 6.95 9.99
N HIS A 155 22.25 6.73 11.14
CA HIS A 155 22.78 5.39 11.49
C HIS A 155 21.66 4.37 11.64
N ALA A 156 20.53 4.76 12.23
CA ALA A 156 19.34 3.91 12.35
C ALA A 156 18.79 3.50 10.96
N ILE A 157 18.73 4.42 9.99
CA ILE A 157 18.35 4.15 8.59
C ILE A 157 19.24 3.04 7.98
N ILE A 158 20.55 3.15 8.16
CA ILE A 158 21.50 2.16 7.63
C ILE A 158 21.27 0.79 8.29
N ILE A 159 21.15 0.75 9.61
CA ILE A 159 20.94 -0.51 10.38
C ILE A 159 19.66 -1.20 9.93
N VAL A 160 18.53 -0.47 9.87
CA VAL A 160 17.23 -1.03 9.46
C VAL A 160 17.31 -1.55 8.03
N THR A 161 17.98 -0.82 7.13
CA THR A 161 18.18 -1.25 5.74
C THR A 161 18.94 -2.57 5.66
N ILE A 162 20.03 -2.73 6.43
CA ILE A 162 20.82 -3.96 6.46
C ILE A 162 19.99 -5.13 6.97
N ILE A 163 19.22 -4.94 8.04
CA ILE A 163 18.36 -5.98 8.61
C ILE A 163 17.34 -6.45 7.56
N ALA A 164 16.62 -5.53 6.92
CA ALA A 164 15.63 -5.86 5.90
C ALA A 164 16.26 -6.55 4.68
N LEU A 165 17.45 -6.10 4.25
CA LEU A 165 18.13 -6.62 3.05
C LEU A 165 18.57 -8.08 3.22
N VAL A 166 19.09 -8.47 4.41
CA VAL A 166 19.73 -9.76 4.62
C VAL A 166 18.86 -10.96 4.25
N TYR A 167 17.57 -10.92 4.55
CA TYR A 167 16.68 -12.05 4.22
C TYR A 167 15.88 -11.84 2.95
N THR A 168 15.57 -10.60 2.57
CA THR A 168 14.79 -10.30 1.35
C THR A 168 15.54 -10.69 0.09
N ALA A 169 16.84 -10.39 0.02
CA ALA A 169 17.68 -10.71 -1.14
C ALA A 169 17.74 -12.21 -1.45
N LEU A 170 17.51 -13.07 -0.47
CA LEU A 170 17.57 -14.52 -0.62
C LEU A 170 16.19 -15.16 -0.83
N GLY A 171 15.14 -14.58 -0.25
CA GLY A 171 13.89 -15.28 0.02
C GLY A 171 12.80 -15.17 -1.04
N GLY A 172 12.83 -14.22 -1.98
CA GLY A 172 11.77 -14.01 -2.99
C GLY A 172 10.36 -13.87 -2.38
N ILE A 173 9.33 -13.91 -3.25
CA ILE A 173 7.94 -13.64 -2.85
C ILE A 173 7.39 -14.62 -1.81
N THR A 174 7.80 -15.89 -1.84
CA THR A 174 7.32 -16.89 -0.88
C THR A 174 7.80 -16.59 0.54
N ALA A 175 9.07 -16.20 0.70
CA ALA A 175 9.60 -15.83 2.02
C ALA A 175 8.89 -14.56 2.52
N VAL A 176 8.73 -13.56 1.66
CA VAL A 176 8.02 -12.31 1.98
C VAL A 176 6.60 -12.62 2.51
N ILE A 177 5.81 -13.46 1.81
CA ILE A 177 4.45 -13.79 2.24
C ILE A 177 4.42 -14.44 3.63
N TRP A 178 5.31 -15.38 3.92
CA TRP A 178 5.31 -16.07 5.22
C TRP A 178 5.86 -15.21 6.37
N THR A 179 6.84 -14.35 6.10
CA THR A 179 7.29 -13.37 7.09
C THR A 179 6.20 -12.34 7.36
N ASP A 180 5.46 -11.89 6.32
CA ASP A 180 4.32 -10.98 6.47
C ASP A 180 3.23 -11.55 7.39
N VAL A 181 2.96 -12.87 7.31
CA VAL A 181 1.97 -13.53 8.20
C VAL A 181 2.39 -13.41 9.67
N ALA A 182 3.66 -13.68 9.99
CA ALA A 182 4.18 -13.55 11.36
C ALA A 182 4.15 -12.07 11.81
N GLN A 183 4.57 -11.17 10.95
CA GLN A 183 4.66 -9.74 11.20
C GLN A 183 3.29 -9.09 11.41
N ALA A 184 2.26 -9.48 10.65
CA ALA A 184 0.88 -9.03 10.85
C ALA A 184 0.35 -9.40 12.23
N GLY A 185 0.66 -10.62 12.69
CA GLY A 185 0.28 -11.07 14.04
C GLY A 185 0.90 -10.20 15.13
N ILE A 186 2.19 -9.92 15.05
CA ILE A 186 2.91 -9.09 16.03
C ILE A 186 2.38 -7.65 16.04
N LEU A 187 2.15 -7.08 14.85
CA LEU A 187 1.60 -5.73 14.70
C LEU A 187 0.23 -5.58 15.36
N LEU A 188 -0.70 -6.49 15.05
CA LEU A 188 -2.07 -6.43 15.57
C LEU A 188 -2.11 -6.67 17.07
N VAL A 189 -1.37 -7.66 17.57
CA VAL A 189 -1.26 -7.92 19.02
C VAL A 189 -0.68 -6.71 19.73
N GLY A 190 0.39 -6.11 19.19
CA GLY A 190 0.98 -4.89 19.73
C GLY A 190 -0.03 -3.74 19.82
N ALA A 191 -0.77 -3.47 18.74
CA ALA A 191 -1.79 -2.41 18.71
C ALA A 191 -2.92 -2.63 19.74
N ILE A 192 -3.38 -3.88 19.87
CA ILE A 192 -4.43 -4.25 20.84
C ILE A 192 -3.94 -4.06 22.27
N ILE A 193 -2.70 -4.50 22.59
CA ILE A 193 -2.12 -4.33 23.93
C ILE A 193 -1.99 -2.84 24.27
N ILE A 194 -1.53 -2.02 23.31
CA ILE A 194 -1.47 -0.55 23.50
C ILE A 194 -2.83 0.03 23.80
N LEU A 195 -3.88 -0.38 23.04
CA LEU A 195 -5.24 0.09 23.29
C LEU A 195 -5.69 -0.25 24.71
N PHE A 196 -5.53 -1.50 25.16
CA PHE A 196 -5.92 -1.91 26.50
C PHE A 196 -5.12 -1.16 27.58
N ALA A 197 -3.81 -1.00 27.40
CA ALA A 197 -2.95 -0.24 28.30
C ALA A 197 -3.41 1.23 28.40
N LEU A 198 -3.73 1.86 27.27
CA LEU A 198 -4.23 3.23 27.23
C LEU A 198 -5.58 3.36 27.94
N LEU A 199 -6.52 2.45 27.65
CA LEU A 199 -7.86 2.47 28.29
C LEU A 199 -7.78 2.28 29.82
N GLN A 200 -6.81 1.51 30.33
CA GLN A 200 -6.59 1.34 31.76
C GLN A 200 -6.04 2.62 32.45
N GLN A 201 -5.35 3.46 31.70
CA GLN A 201 -4.77 4.70 32.20
C GLN A 201 -5.69 5.92 32.00
N MET A 202 -6.80 5.76 31.31
CA MET A 202 -7.75 6.88 31.12
C MET A 202 -8.34 7.31 32.48
N PRO A 203 -8.30 8.63 32.80
CA PRO A 203 -8.84 9.13 34.07
C PRO A 203 -10.37 9.05 34.15
N GLU A 204 -11.03 8.97 33.01
CA GLU A 204 -12.49 8.96 32.89
C GLU A 204 -12.99 7.69 32.18
N SER A 205 -14.31 7.42 32.32
CA SER A 205 -14.94 6.34 31.56
C SER A 205 -14.85 6.59 30.05
N ILE A 206 -14.84 5.53 29.23
CA ILE A 206 -14.82 5.63 27.76
C ILE A 206 -15.98 6.52 27.26
N GLY A 207 -17.19 6.38 27.84
CA GLY A 207 -18.34 7.20 27.45
C GLY A 207 -18.13 8.69 27.68
N THR A 208 -17.61 9.07 28.86
CA THR A 208 -17.29 10.47 29.18
C THR A 208 -16.20 11.01 28.25
N THR A 209 -15.13 10.23 28.03
CA THR A 209 -14.04 10.58 27.11
C THR A 209 -14.56 10.86 25.70
N LEU A 210 -15.42 9.99 25.16
CA LEU A 210 -15.97 10.17 23.80
C LEU A 210 -16.87 11.41 23.72
N THR A 211 -17.67 11.69 24.76
CA THR A 211 -18.50 12.91 24.85
C THR A 211 -17.60 14.16 24.85
N THR A 212 -16.52 14.16 25.63
CA THR A 212 -15.56 15.25 25.67
C THR A 212 -14.86 15.46 24.32
N LEU A 213 -14.39 14.39 23.68
CA LEU A 213 -13.78 14.44 22.34
C LEU A 213 -14.74 15.00 21.29
N LYS A 214 -16.04 14.66 21.40
CA LYS A 214 -17.05 15.23 20.50
C LYS A 214 -17.26 16.72 20.75
N ALA A 215 -17.35 17.16 22.00
CA ALA A 215 -17.47 18.58 22.35
C ALA A 215 -16.27 19.40 21.83
N GLN A 216 -15.08 18.79 21.76
CA GLN A 216 -13.86 19.37 21.21
C GLN A 216 -13.73 19.27 19.67
N GLY A 217 -14.74 18.70 18.97
CA GLY A 217 -14.72 18.51 17.52
C GLY A 217 -13.80 17.40 17.02
N LYS A 218 -13.22 16.58 17.92
CA LYS A 218 -12.26 15.52 17.57
C LYS A 218 -12.90 14.17 17.21
N LEU A 219 -14.21 14.00 17.41
CA LEU A 219 -14.90 12.71 17.22
C LEU A 219 -15.85 12.70 16.01
N ASN A 220 -15.72 13.59 15.06
CA ASN A 220 -16.54 13.56 13.84
C ASN A 220 -15.91 12.69 12.76
N PRO A 221 -16.42 11.46 12.45
CA PRO A 221 -15.82 10.56 11.47
C PRO A 221 -16.13 10.93 10.03
N LEU A 222 -17.24 11.64 9.76
CA LEU A 222 -17.72 11.95 8.42
C LEU A 222 -18.17 13.40 8.33
N GLU A 223 -17.37 14.22 7.68
CA GLU A 223 -17.74 15.58 7.30
C GLU A 223 -18.35 15.57 5.89
N PHE A 224 -19.62 15.93 5.79
CA PHE A 224 -20.36 15.92 4.52
C PHE A 224 -20.29 17.26 3.77
N ASP A 225 -19.59 18.25 4.31
CA ASP A 225 -19.33 19.46 3.56
C ASP A 225 -18.50 19.16 2.29
N PHE A 226 -19.01 19.57 1.12
CA PHE A 226 -18.31 19.38 -0.15
C PHE A 226 -17.25 20.46 -0.32
N ASN A 227 -16.09 20.20 0.22
CA ASN A 227 -14.96 21.12 0.16
C ASN A 227 -13.71 20.41 -0.37
N LEU A 228 -13.21 20.86 -1.51
CA LEU A 228 -12.03 20.30 -2.15
C LEU A 228 -10.71 20.68 -1.44
N THR A 229 -10.74 21.67 -0.55
CA THR A 229 -9.54 22.10 0.20
C THR A 229 -9.32 21.27 1.46
N HIS A 230 -10.33 20.56 1.95
CA HIS A 230 -10.23 19.70 3.12
C HIS A 230 -9.95 18.24 2.73
N ALA A 231 -8.87 17.68 3.27
CA ALA A 231 -8.45 16.32 2.94
C ALA A 231 -9.38 15.24 3.51
N THR A 232 -9.95 15.44 4.70
CA THR A 232 -10.62 14.42 5.52
C THR A 232 -12.14 14.47 5.46
N THR A 233 -12.73 14.91 4.32
CA THR A 233 -14.18 14.89 4.12
C THR A 233 -14.69 13.50 3.68
N ALA A 234 -15.98 13.23 3.87
CA ALA A 234 -16.64 12.03 3.36
C ALA A 234 -16.48 11.90 1.82
N TRP A 235 -16.53 13.02 1.10
CA TRP A 235 -16.37 13.06 -0.36
C TRP A 235 -14.95 12.72 -0.80
N SER A 236 -13.94 13.25 -0.10
CA SER A 236 -12.53 12.90 -0.33
C SER A 236 -12.33 11.40 -0.12
N GLY A 237 -12.87 10.84 0.96
CA GLY A 237 -12.78 9.41 1.27
C GLY A 237 -13.48 8.53 0.24
N ILE A 238 -14.77 8.80 -0.03
CA ILE A 238 -15.59 7.92 -0.87
C ILE A 238 -15.23 8.03 -2.36
N ILE A 239 -14.89 9.23 -2.86
CA ILE A 239 -14.61 9.44 -4.29
C ILE A 239 -13.11 9.43 -4.57
N ALA A 240 -12.38 10.40 -4.02
CA ALA A 240 -10.99 10.62 -4.38
C ALA A 240 -10.09 9.45 -3.92
N MET A 241 -10.23 9.02 -2.66
CA MET A 241 -9.45 7.91 -2.12
C MET A 241 -9.87 6.55 -2.67
N THR A 242 -11.10 6.39 -3.17
CA THR A 242 -11.47 5.17 -3.92
C THR A 242 -10.64 5.05 -5.18
N LEU A 243 -10.47 6.12 -5.96
CA LEU A 243 -9.63 6.12 -7.16
C LEU A 243 -8.15 5.89 -6.80
N TYR A 244 -7.67 6.56 -5.75
CA TYR A 244 -6.31 6.36 -5.22
C TYR A 244 -6.06 4.88 -4.86
N HIS A 245 -6.92 4.29 -4.04
CA HIS A 245 -6.75 2.91 -3.59
C HIS A 245 -7.00 1.87 -4.69
N ILE A 246 -7.86 2.15 -5.68
CA ILE A 246 -7.97 1.30 -6.89
C ILE A 246 -6.60 1.23 -7.59
N THR A 247 -5.87 2.34 -7.67
CA THR A 247 -4.53 2.35 -8.25
C THR A 247 -3.58 1.48 -7.41
N VAL A 248 -3.60 1.64 -6.09
CA VAL A 248 -2.75 0.86 -5.17
C VAL A 248 -3.01 -0.64 -5.26
N TYR A 249 -4.27 -1.07 -5.28
CA TYR A 249 -4.60 -2.51 -5.27
C TYR A 249 -4.74 -3.12 -6.67
N GLY A 250 -5.08 -2.32 -7.66
CA GLY A 250 -5.35 -2.79 -9.02
C GLY A 250 -4.19 -2.65 -9.99
N THR A 251 -3.29 -1.68 -9.77
CA THR A 251 -2.23 -1.37 -10.75
C THR A 251 -0.82 -1.25 -10.15
N ASN A 252 -0.64 -1.59 -8.88
CA ASN A 252 0.66 -1.62 -8.22
C ASN A 252 1.25 -3.04 -8.28
N GLN A 253 2.46 -3.17 -8.81
CA GLN A 253 3.16 -4.46 -8.94
C GLN A 253 3.25 -5.19 -7.60
N MET A 254 3.55 -4.50 -6.52
CA MET A 254 3.73 -5.07 -5.20
C MET A 254 2.46 -5.80 -4.70
N MET A 255 1.26 -5.29 -5.01
CA MET A 255 -0.01 -5.90 -4.62
C MET A 255 -0.44 -7.01 -5.60
N VAL A 256 -0.36 -6.75 -6.89
CA VAL A 256 -0.83 -7.69 -7.92
C VAL A 256 0.07 -8.91 -8.01
N GLN A 257 1.39 -8.76 -7.90
CA GLN A 257 2.35 -9.88 -7.96
C GLN A 257 2.04 -10.97 -6.93
N ARG A 258 1.66 -10.59 -5.70
CA ARG A 258 1.26 -11.56 -4.66
C ARG A 258 0.05 -12.37 -5.04
N THR A 259 -0.98 -11.70 -5.54
CA THR A 259 -2.22 -12.37 -5.91
C THR A 259 -2.05 -13.27 -7.14
N LEU A 260 -1.14 -12.90 -8.04
CA LEU A 260 -0.74 -13.76 -9.17
C LEU A 260 0.08 -14.98 -8.73
N ALA A 261 0.63 -15.00 -7.50
CA ALA A 261 1.24 -16.18 -6.89
C ALA A 261 0.21 -17.22 -6.38
N SER A 262 -1.10 -16.93 -6.49
CA SER A 262 -2.19 -17.84 -6.12
C SER A 262 -2.35 -18.98 -7.13
N LYS A 263 -2.80 -20.13 -6.63
CA LYS A 263 -3.03 -21.32 -7.46
C LYS A 263 -4.20 -21.16 -8.44
N THR A 264 -5.29 -20.53 -7.98
CA THR A 264 -6.51 -20.33 -8.76
C THR A 264 -6.97 -18.88 -8.69
N ILE A 265 -7.82 -18.46 -9.65
CA ILE A 265 -8.48 -17.14 -9.61
C ILE A 265 -9.34 -16.98 -8.35
N GLY A 266 -9.98 -18.05 -7.89
CA GLY A 266 -10.76 -18.04 -6.65
C GLY A 266 -9.90 -17.75 -5.43
N ASP A 267 -8.71 -18.34 -5.34
CA ASP A 267 -7.76 -18.09 -4.25
C ASP A 267 -7.22 -16.65 -4.31
N ALA A 268 -6.91 -16.15 -5.50
CA ALA A 268 -6.51 -14.76 -5.69
C ALA A 268 -7.61 -13.77 -5.24
N LYS A 269 -8.88 -14.03 -5.59
CA LYS A 269 -10.01 -13.20 -5.14
C LYS A 269 -10.25 -13.28 -3.63
N LYS A 270 -10.17 -14.49 -3.03
CA LYS A 270 -10.29 -14.67 -1.57
C LYS A 270 -9.20 -13.91 -0.80
N SER A 271 -7.96 -13.89 -1.31
CA SER A 271 -6.89 -13.14 -0.68
C SER A 271 -7.15 -11.63 -0.65
N TYR A 272 -7.71 -11.08 -1.72
CA TYR A 272 -8.15 -9.67 -1.72
C TYR A 272 -9.38 -9.41 -0.85
N LEU A 273 -10.32 -10.36 -0.76
CA LEU A 273 -11.47 -10.22 0.16
C LEU A 273 -11.02 -10.02 1.61
N THR A 274 -9.94 -10.70 2.03
CA THR A 274 -9.34 -10.49 3.37
C THR A 274 -9.02 -9.02 3.60
N MET A 275 -8.37 -8.35 2.63
CA MET A 275 -8.08 -6.92 2.71
C MET A 275 -9.37 -6.07 2.74
N GLY A 276 -10.34 -6.39 1.88
CA GLY A 276 -11.61 -5.65 1.79
C GLY A 276 -12.38 -5.60 3.10
N PHE A 277 -12.28 -6.64 3.93
CA PHE A 277 -12.94 -6.68 5.23
C PHE A 277 -12.04 -6.21 6.37
N ALA A 278 -10.77 -6.58 6.39
CA ALA A 278 -9.86 -6.33 7.51
C ALA A 278 -9.38 -4.88 7.61
N ALA A 279 -9.15 -4.22 6.48
CA ALA A 279 -8.48 -2.92 6.44
C ALA A 279 -9.23 -1.85 7.25
N PHE A 280 -10.56 -1.80 7.16
CA PHE A 280 -11.35 -0.84 7.91
C PHE A 280 -11.13 -0.97 9.43
N PHE A 281 -11.16 -2.19 9.98
CA PHE A 281 -10.99 -2.41 11.41
C PHE A 281 -9.58 -2.04 11.89
N ILE A 282 -8.56 -2.30 11.07
CA ILE A 282 -7.17 -1.97 11.39
C ILE A 282 -6.98 -0.45 11.44
N TYR A 283 -7.45 0.26 10.41
CA TYR A 283 -7.35 1.72 10.40
C TYR A 283 -8.26 2.37 11.44
N PHE A 284 -9.44 1.79 11.70
CA PHE A 284 -10.28 2.22 12.80
C PHE A 284 -9.52 2.14 14.13
N LEU A 285 -8.84 1.02 14.41
CA LEU A 285 -8.04 0.84 15.61
C LEU A 285 -6.93 1.90 15.73
N PHE A 286 -6.19 2.15 14.67
CA PHE A 286 -5.08 3.13 14.72
C PHE A 286 -5.56 4.56 14.89
N ILE A 287 -6.60 4.94 14.17
CA ILE A 287 -7.18 6.29 14.25
C ILE A 287 -7.88 6.50 15.60
N PHE A 288 -8.55 5.46 16.12
CA PHE A 288 -9.14 5.48 17.44
C PHE A 288 -8.07 5.65 18.54
N LEU A 289 -6.94 4.94 18.44
CA LEU A 289 -5.81 5.15 19.33
C LEU A 289 -5.35 6.62 19.32
N GLY A 290 -5.27 7.25 18.15
CA GLY A 290 -4.83 8.65 18.04
C GLY A 290 -5.74 9.63 18.80
N VAL A 291 -7.06 9.52 18.64
CA VAL A 291 -7.99 10.40 19.39
C VAL A 291 -8.03 10.07 20.88
N MET A 292 -7.83 8.80 21.26
CA MET A 292 -7.73 8.43 22.68
C MET A 292 -6.42 8.97 23.30
N PHE A 293 -5.30 8.98 22.59
CA PHE A 293 -4.07 9.66 23.02
C PHE A 293 -4.27 11.17 23.15
N TYR A 294 -5.03 11.79 22.24
CA TYR A 294 -5.35 13.22 22.36
C TYR A 294 -6.08 13.52 23.70
N SER A 295 -7.03 12.67 24.07
CA SER A 295 -7.72 12.80 25.36
C SER A 295 -6.78 12.53 26.54
N TYR A 296 -5.96 11.48 26.48
CA TYR A 296 -5.03 11.11 27.54
C TYR A 296 -4.01 12.21 27.82
N TYR A 297 -3.42 12.79 26.79
CA TYR A 297 -2.45 13.90 26.88
C TYR A 297 -3.09 15.29 26.91
N GLN A 298 -4.43 15.36 26.95
CA GLN A 298 -5.19 16.62 27.03
C GLN A 298 -4.81 17.63 25.93
N GLY A 299 -4.51 17.14 24.74
CA GLY A 299 -4.13 17.95 23.58
C GLY A 299 -2.72 18.56 23.67
N ALA A 300 -1.83 18.03 24.51
CA ALA A 300 -0.46 18.51 24.63
C ALA A 300 0.26 18.49 23.25
N GLU A 301 1.09 19.48 23.02
CA GLU A 301 1.91 19.55 21.80
C GLU A 301 3.13 18.63 21.92
N PHE A 302 3.41 17.86 20.87
CA PHE A 302 4.59 17.01 20.73
C PHE A 302 5.53 17.59 19.69
N GLU A 303 6.81 17.61 19.95
CA GLU A 303 7.84 17.99 18.98
C GLU A 303 7.75 17.13 17.71
N ASN A 304 7.49 15.83 17.88
CA ASN A 304 7.20 14.92 16.79
C ASN A 304 6.02 13.99 17.17
N SER A 305 4.86 14.26 16.60
CA SER A 305 3.64 13.49 16.90
C SER A 305 3.71 12.01 16.50
N ASN A 306 4.64 11.60 15.61
CA ASN A 306 4.83 10.21 15.26
C ASN A 306 5.41 9.36 16.41
N THR A 307 5.94 9.98 17.45
CA THR A 307 6.49 9.28 18.63
C THR A 307 5.49 9.12 19.78
N ILE A 308 4.24 9.56 19.63
CA ILE A 308 3.21 9.53 20.71
C ILE A 308 3.07 8.14 21.33
N ILE A 309 3.03 7.08 20.51
CA ILE A 309 2.93 5.69 21.01
C ILE A 309 4.14 5.31 21.84
N LEU A 310 5.34 5.73 21.43
CA LEU A 310 6.60 5.45 22.12
C LEU A 310 6.67 6.24 23.44
N GLN A 311 6.23 7.51 23.40
CA GLN A 311 6.15 8.33 24.59
C GLN A 311 5.20 7.72 25.61
N PHE A 312 4.02 7.29 25.20
CA PHE A 312 3.08 6.60 26.09
C PHE A 312 3.69 5.34 26.71
N ALA A 313 4.40 4.53 25.94
CA ALA A 313 5.05 3.32 26.47
C ALA A 313 6.15 3.66 27.48
N SER A 314 6.87 4.77 27.28
CA SER A 314 7.87 5.28 28.21
C SER A 314 7.21 5.77 29.51
N ASP A 315 6.14 6.58 29.39
CA ASP A 315 5.43 7.18 30.53
C ASP A 315 4.68 6.12 31.36
N TYR A 316 4.10 5.11 30.68
CA TYR A 316 3.35 4.03 31.36
C TYR A 316 4.27 3.05 32.10
N GLY A 317 5.50 2.86 31.61
CA GLY A 317 6.52 2.04 32.27
C GLY A 317 6.20 0.55 32.39
N LEU A 318 5.26 0.00 31.60
CA LEU A 318 4.95 -1.44 31.61
C LEU A 318 6.16 -2.25 31.07
N PRO A 319 6.73 -3.18 31.87
CA PRO A 319 7.86 -3.99 31.42
C PRO A 319 7.55 -4.73 30.11
N GLY A 320 8.42 -4.58 29.11
CA GLY A 320 8.28 -5.22 27.80
C GLY A 320 7.41 -4.48 26.77
N LEU A 321 6.59 -3.48 27.17
CA LEU A 321 5.72 -2.76 26.25
C LEU A 321 6.51 -2.02 25.18
N MET A 322 7.57 -1.31 25.52
CA MET A 322 8.43 -0.61 24.58
C MET A 322 9.11 -1.58 23.60
N GLY A 323 9.56 -2.75 24.08
CA GLY A 323 10.12 -3.81 23.24
C GLY A 323 9.09 -4.39 22.27
N LEU A 324 7.84 -4.58 22.72
CA LEU A 324 6.75 -5.04 21.87
C LEU A 324 6.39 -4.01 20.79
N ILE A 325 6.34 -2.71 21.14
CA ILE A 325 6.08 -1.64 20.18
C ILE A 325 7.21 -1.56 19.14
N ALA A 326 8.46 -1.61 19.59
CA ALA A 326 9.61 -1.65 18.68
C ALA A 326 9.54 -2.85 17.73
N ALA A 327 9.22 -4.04 18.23
CA ALA A 327 9.04 -5.23 17.41
C ALA A 327 7.86 -5.09 16.44
N ALA A 328 6.73 -4.50 16.87
CA ALA A 328 5.55 -4.27 16.02
C ALA A 328 5.84 -3.27 14.89
N VAL A 329 6.56 -2.18 15.20
CA VAL A 329 6.98 -1.19 14.17
C VAL A 329 7.98 -1.81 13.20
N MET A 330 8.98 -2.53 13.70
CA MET A 330 9.92 -3.26 12.85
C MET A 330 9.19 -4.28 11.97
N ALA A 331 8.23 -5.02 12.51
CA ALA A 331 7.41 -5.98 11.77
C ALA A 331 6.64 -5.31 10.63
N ALA A 332 5.93 -4.23 10.94
CA ALA A 332 5.16 -3.46 9.97
C ALA A 332 6.03 -2.84 8.86
N SER A 333 7.25 -2.40 9.22
CA SER A 333 8.20 -1.85 8.25
C SER A 333 8.78 -2.90 7.35
N MET A 334 9.24 -4.00 7.94
CA MET A 334 9.92 -5.07 7.21
C MET A 334 8.97 -5.70 6.19
N SER A 335 7.69 -5.94 6.53
CA SER A 335 6.68 -6.45 5.57
C SER A 335 6.53 -5.58 4.33
N SER A 336 6.56 -4.26 4.50
CA SER A 336 6.43 -3.32 3.39
C SER A 336 7.74 -3.16 2.60
N LEU A 337 8.89 -3.09 3.28
CA LEU A 337 10.21 -2.94 2.64
C LEU A 337 10.60 -4.18 1.84
N ASP A 338 10.39 -5.39 2.39
CA ASP A 338 10.68 -6.66 1.71
C ASP A 338 9.88 -6.79 0.44
N SER A 339 8.62 -6.43 0.54
CA SER A 339 7.67 -6.43 -0.55
C SER A 339 8.06 -5.45 -1.64
N ALA A 340 8.51 -4.26 -1.24
CA ALA A 340 9.03 -3.25 -2.15
C ALA A 340 10.31 -3.74 -2.84
N PHE A 341 11.28 -4.22 -2.06
CA PHE A 341 12.56 -4.72 -2.60
C PHE A 341 12.36 -5.85 -3.60
N ASN A 342 11.52 -6.84 -3.25
CA ASN A 342 11.22 -7.97 -4.15
C ASN A 342 10.52 -7.50 -5.43
N SER A 343 9.50 -6.65 -5.33
CA SER A 343 8.74 -6.20 -6.49
C SER A 343 9.53 -5.23 -7.37
N MET A 344 10.30 -4.32 -6.77
CA MET A 344 11.16 -3.39 -7.51
C MET A 344 12.29 -4.14 -8.24
N SER A 345 12.90 -5.15 -7.61
CA SER A 345 13.92 -5.99 -8.24
C SER A 345 13.32 -6.81 -9.40
N THR A 346 12.09 -7.28 -9.27
CA THR A 346 11.35 -7.94 -10.35
C THR A 346 11.16 -6.99 -11.53
N VAL A 347 10.67 -5.77 -11.31
CA VAL A 347 10.48 -4.76 -12.36
C VAL A 347 11.81 -4.38 -13.00
N MET A 348 12.87 -4.13 -12.22
CA MET A 348 14.20 -3.84 -12.74
C MET A 348 14.73 -4.97 -13.61
N THR A 349 14.53 -6.22 -13.20
CA THR A 349 15.02 -7.39 -13.94
C THR A 349 14.17 -7.64 -15.20
N VAL A 350 12.85 -7.72 -15.05
CA VAL A 350 11.95 -8.14 -16.14
C VAL A 350 11.69 -7.02 -17.15
N ASP A 351 11.49 -5.77 -16.66
CA ASP A 351 11.08 -4.67 -17.53
C ASP A 351 12.27 -3.92 -18.16
N PHE A 352 13.45 -3.97 -17.53
CA PHE A 352 14.63 -3.27 -18.04
C PHE A 352 15.78 -4.20 -18.39
N TYR A 353 16.31 -4.99 -17.45
CA TYR A 353 17.53 -5.77 -17.66
C TYR A 353 17.35 -6.87 -18.69
N GLN A 354 16.36 -7.73 -18.52
CA GLN A 354 16.03 -8.83 -19.44
C GLN A 354 15.63 -8.30 -20.82
N LYS A 355 14.95 -7.17 -20.85
CA LYS A 355 14.42 -6.61 -22.09
C LYS A 355 15.44 -5.84 -22.92
N TYR A 356 16.26 -5.01 -22.29
CA TYR A 356 17.11 -4.05 -23.00
C TYR A 356 18.60 -4.36 -22.90
N ILE A 357 19.06 -5.05 -21.84
CA ILE A 357 20.48 -5.20 -21.53
C ILE A 357 20.97 -6.63 -21.82
N ARG A 358 20.30 -7.65 -21.25
CA ARG A 358 20.66 -9.06 -21.37
C ARG A 358 19.43 -9.88 -21.73
N LYS A 359 19.29 -10.21 -23.01
CA LYS A 359 18.17 -11.00 -23.54
C LYS A 359 18.57 -12.47 -23.66
N GLY A 360 17.63 -13.39 -23.33
CA GLY A 360 17.82 -14.83 -23.57
C GLY A 360 18.84 -15.52 -22.66
N GLU A 361 19.16 -14.92 -21.51
CA GLU A 361 20.02 -15.52 -20.50
C GLU A 361 19.27 -16.63 -19.71
N SER A 362 20.02 -17.41 -18.94
CA SER A 362 19.46 -18.48 -18.11
C SER A 362 18.64 -17.94 -16.94
N GLU A 363 17.71 -18.75 -16.42
CA GLU A 363 16.94 -18.46 -15.20
C GLU A 363 17.85 -18.18 -13.99
N GLU A 364 18.98 -18.90 -13.89
CA GLU A 364 19.98 -18.67 -12.84
C GLU A 364 20.62 -17.28 -12.95
N HIS A 365 20.90 -16.83 -14.18
CA HIS A 365 21.44 -15.49 -14.44
C HIS A 365 20.45 -14.42 -13.99
N TYR A 366 19.18 -14.53 -14.36
CA TYR A 366 18.16 -13.57 -13.96
C TYR A 366 17.87 -13.58 -12.46
N LEU A 367 17.97 -14.74 -11.80
CA LEU A 367 17.88 -14.83 -10.34
C LEU A 367 19.03 -14.07 -9.66
N LYS A 368 20.27 -14.24 -10.14
CA LYS A 368 21.43 -13.48 -9.64
C LYS A 368 21.27 -11.97 -9.87
N ALA A 369 20.79 -11.58 -11.06
CA ALA A 369 20.51 -10.18 -11.38
C ALA A 369 19.45 -9.58 -10.43
N SER A 370 18.35 -10.29 -10.20
CA SER A 370 17.30 -9.84 -9.26
C SER A 370 17.82 -9.65 -7.83
N ARG A 371 18.62 -10.57 -7.34
CA ARG A 371 19.28 -10.43 -6.02
C ARG A 371 20.21 -9.21 -5.96
N SER A 372 20.97 -8.96 -7.03
CA SER A 372 21.84 -7.78 -7.13
C SER A 372 21.02 -6.48 -7.17
N PHE A 373 19.92 -6.46 -7.90
CA PHE A 373 19.01 -5.31 -7.92
C PHE A 373 18.32 -5.08 -6.58
N THR A 374 17.99 -6.13 -5.82
CA THR A 374 17.49 -5.99 -4.46
C THR A 374 18.47 -5.20 -3.57
N VAL A 375 19.76 -5.52 -3.64
CA VAL A 375 20.81 -4.80 -2.92
C VAL A 375 20.93 -3.35 -3.38
N LEU A 376 20.97 -3.13 -4.69
CA LEU A 376 21.07 -1.79 -5.29
C LEU A 376 19.89 -0.90 -4.87
N ILE A 377 18.67 -1.42 -4.92
CA ILE A 377 17.45 -0.71 -4.54
C ILE A 377 17.48 -0.32 -3.06
N ALA A 378 17.89 -1.25 -2.19
CA ALA A 378 18.02 -0.96 -0.76
C ALA A 378 18.98 0.21 -0.50
N ILE A 379 20.10 0.28 -1.22
CA ILE A 379 21.05 1.40 -1.13
C ILE A 379 20.44 2.70 -1.66
N ILE A 380 19.74 2.65 -2.80
CA ILE A 380 19.13 3.85 -3.40
C ILE A 380 18.08 4.46 -2.46
N ILE A 381 17.31 3.65 -1.74
CA ILE A 381 16.25 4.11 -0.84
C ILE A 381 16.80 4.89 0.38
N ILE A 382 18.05 4.64 0.80
CA ILE A 382 18.69 5.35 1.91
C ILE A 382 18.73 6.86 1.65
N VAL A 383 19.04 7.28 0.43
CA VAL A 383 19.21 8.72 0.11
C VAL A 383 17.92 9.52 0.37
N PRO A 384 16.76 9.19 -0.23
CA PRO A 384 15.54 9.93 0.07
C PRO A 384 15.05 9.71 1.52
N ALA A 385 15.39 8.60 2.19
CA ALA A 385 15.08 8.43 3.61
C ALA A 385 15.84 9.45 4.47
N ILE A 386 17.11 9.70 4.18
CA ILE A 386 17.90 10.76 4.86
C ILE A 386 17.31 12.15 4.54
N MET A 387 16.84 12.40 3.33
CA MET A 387 16.23 13.68 2.97
C MET A 387 14.92 13.99 3.74
N LEU A 388 14.26 12.96 4.27
CA LEU A 388 13.06 13.10 5.10
C LEU A 388 13.39 13.40 6.59
N THR A 389 14.65 13.33 7.01
CA THR A 389 15.04 13.64 8.40
C THR A 389 14.71 15.09 8.74
N GLY A 390 14.14 15.31 9.93
CA GLY A 390 13.67 16.62 10.36
C GLY A 390 12.22 16.94 9.99
N SER A 391 11.49 16.05 9.32
CA SER A 391 10.04 16.20 9.12
C SER A 391 9.29 16.03 10.45
N THR A 392 8.51 17.03 10.86
CA THR A 392 7.81 17.07 12.16
C THR A 392 6.32 16.68 12.10
N GLY A 393 5.70 16.74 10.93
CA GLY A 393 4.28 16.37 10.74
C GLY A 393 4.04 14.86 10.67
N SER A 394 2.76 14.46 10.59
CA SER A 394 2.42 13.05 10.38
C SER A 394 3.09 12.50 9.13
N ILE A 395 3.91 11.48 9.33
CA ILE A 395 4.67 10.83 8.26
C ILE A 395 3.74 10.11 7.27
N LEU A 396 2.58 9.64 7.74
CA LEU A 396 1.55 9.06 6.88
C LEU A 396 0.96 10.12 5.94
N LEU A 397 0.69 11.33 6.45
CA LEU A 397 0.20 12.45 5.64
C LEU A 397 1.24 12.89 4.61
N VAL A 398 2.50 13.04 5.00
CA VAL A 398 3.61 13.40 4.10
C VAL A 398 3.72 12.40 2.96
N LEU A 399 3.71 11.08 3.26
CA LEU A 399 3.78 10.05 2.25
C LEU A 399 2.55 10.04 1.32
N SER A 400 1.36 10.17 1.90
CA SER A 400 0.11 10.17 1.12
C SER A 400 0.09 11.32 0.12
N ASN A 401 0.58 12.47 0.54
CA ASN A 401 0.74 13.63 -0.34
C ASN A 401 1.75 13.33 -1.48
N ILE A 402 2.96 12.88 -1.16
CA ILE A 402 3.97 12.52 -2.18
C ILE A 402 3.42 11.45 -3.14
N GLY A 403 2.81 10.39 -2.62
CA GLY A 403 2.23 9.31 -3.43
C GLY A 403 1.16 9.80 -4.40
N SER A 404 0.36 10.79 -4.00
CA SER A 404 -0.75 11.29 -4.81
C SER A 404 -0.33 11.92 -6.15
N TYR A 405 0.92 12.39 -6.27
CA TYR A 405 1.47 12.89 -7.54
C TYR A 405 1.59 11.81 -8.62
N PHE A 406 1.84 10.56 -8.22
CA PHE A 406 2.15 9.47 -9.16
C PHE A 406 0.93 8.64 -9.52
N VAL A 407 0.04 8.39 -8.57
CA VAL A 407 -1.06 7.44 -8.73
C VAL A 407 -2.09 7.84 -9.79
N GLY A 408 -2.30 9.14 -10.01
CA GLY A 408 -3.23 9.63 -11.02
C GLY A 408 -2.77 9.29 -12.44
N ALA A 409 -1.49 9.50 -12.75
CA ALA A 409 -0.92 9.14 -14.04
C ALA A 409 -0.99 7.62 -14.27
N GLN A 410 -0.66 6.83 -13.25
CA GLN A 410 -0.73 5.37 -13.29
C GLN A 410 -2.16 4.89 -13.55
N LEU A 411 -3.15 5.38 -12.80
CA LEU A 411 -4.56 5.04 -13.02
C LEU A 411 -5.02 5.39 -14.43
N GLY A 412 -4.67 6.58 -14.92
CA GLY A 412 -5.02 7.04 -16.26
C GLY A 412 -4.49 6.11 -17.36
N MET A 413 -3.22 5.71 -17.28
CA MET A 413 -2.60 4.79 -18.24
C MET A 413 -3.32 3.42 -18.29
N PHE A 414 -3.67 2.85 -17.13
CA PHE A 414 -4.42 1.59 -17.09
C PHE A 414 -5.87 1.76 -17.54
N ALA A 415 -6.53 2.85 -17.16
CA ALA A 415 -7.92 3.12 -17.57
C ALA A 415 -8.07 3.26 -19.10
N VAL A 416 -7.19 4.04 -19.76
CA VAL A 416 -7.23 4.13 -21.23
C VAL A 416 -6.85 2.80 -21.89
N GLY A 417 -5.96 2.02 -21.31
CA GLY A 417 -5.61 0.69 -21.78
C GLY A 417 -6.79 -0.28 -21.74
N PHE A 418 -7.54 -0.27 -20.66
CA PHE A 418 -8.68 -1.15 -20.43
C PHE A 418 -9.89 -0.76 -21.25
N PHE A 419 -10.20 0.53 -21.36
CA PHE A 419 -11.51 0.98 -21.85
C PHE A 419 -11.47 1.71 -23.18
N SER A 420 -10.34 2.30 -23.59
CA SER A 420 -10.28 3.05 -24.84
C SER A 420 -9.90 2.17 -26.03
N LYS A 421 -10.62 2.34 -27.15
CA LYS A 421 -10.22 1.78 -28.44
C LYS A 421 -9.26 2.70 -29.21
N HIS A 422 -9.21 3.98 -28.84
CA HIS A 422 -8.47 5.00 -29.58
C HIS A 422 -7.07 5.30 -29.03
N ALA A 423 -6.81 4.92 -27.77
CA ALA A 423 -5.55 5.23 -27.12
C ALA A 423 -4.36 4.52 -27.80
N THR A 424 -3.33 5.29 -28.13
CA THR A 424 -2.08 4.87 -28.79
C THR A 424 -0.88 5.13 -27.87
N GLU A 425 0.29 4.58 -28.21
CA GLU A 425 1.52 4.81 -27.44
C GLU A 425 1.85 6.29 -27.33
N LYS A 426 1.83 7.03 -28.45
CA LYS A 426 2.14 8.47 -28.45
C LYS A 426 1.17 9.27 -27.58
N GLY A 427 -0.13 8.97 -27.71
CA GLY A 427 -1.14 9.61 -26.89
C GLY A 427 -0.94 9.35 -25.38
N VAL A 428 -0.63 8.12 -24.99
CA VAL A 428 -0.34 7.76 -23.59
C VAL A 428 0.88 8.53 -23.05
N LEU A 429 1.96 8.65 -23.82
CA LEU A 429 3.14 9.42 -23.42
C LEU A 429 2.79 10.90 -23.17
N VAL A 430 2.06 11.52 -24.09
CA VAL A 430 1.63 12.92 -23.98
C VAL A 430 0.66 13.10 -22.81
N GLY A 431 -0.36 12.24 -22.71
CA GLY A 431 -1.35 12.30 -21.63
C GLY A 431 -0.74 12.14 -20.25
N THR A 432 0.24 11.26 -20.11
CA THR A 432 0.97 11.05 -18.85
C THR A 432 1.79 12.28 -18.48
N ALA A 433 2.53 12.87 -19.42
CA ALA A 433 3.32 14.07 -19.17
C ALA A 433 2.44 15.25 -18.76
N ILE A 434 1.34 15.50 -19.46
CA ILE A 434 0.42 16.60 -19.15
C ILE A 434 -0.33 16.31 -17.83
N GLY A 435 -0.67 15.05 -17.55
CA GLY A 435 -1.26 14.66 -16.26
C GLY A 435 -0.37 15.01 -15.07
N PHE A 436 0.94 14.75 -15.17
CA PHE A 436 1.90 15.17 -14.15
C PHE A 436 2.01 16.69 -14.00
N VAL A 437 2.09 17.42 -15.12
CA VAL A 437 2.15 18.89 -15.12
C VAL A 437 0.89 19.47 -14.46
N MET A 438 -0.28 18.90 -14.74
CA MET A 438 -1.54 19.34 -14.14
C MET A 438 -1.54 19.12 -12.62
N VAL A 439 -1.14 17.93 -12.15
CA VAL A 439 -1.06 17.66 -10.71
C VAL A 439 -0.06 18.58 -10.03
N TRP A 440 1.12 18.77 -10.63
CA TRP A 440 2.12 19.70 -10.13
C TRP A 440 1.59 21.14 -10.05
N TYR A 441 0.87 21.58 -11.10
CA TYR A 441 0.27 22.93 -11.14
C TYR A 441 -0.74 23.11 -10.01
N ILE A 442 -1.67 22.16 -9.85
CA ILE A 442 -2.70 22.23 -8.80
C ILE A 442 -2.08 22.20 -7.41
N ALA A 443 -1.11 21.33 -7.18
CA ALA A 443 -0.46 21.21 -5.89
C ALA A 443 0.32 22.47 -5.45
N ASN A 444 0.80 23.27 -6.41
CA ASN A 444 1.61 24.46 -6.10
C ASN A 444 0.86 25.79 -6.27
N HIS A 445 -0.32 25.81 -6.91
CA HIS A 445 -1.02 27.04 -7.25
C HIS A 445 -2.49 27.06 -6.81
N THR A 446 -2.96 26.01 -6.11
CA THR A 446 -4.33 25.95 -5.59
C THR A 446 -4.35 25.34 -4.20
N ASP A 447 -5.44 25.56 -3.45
CA ASP A 447 -5.67 24.98 -2.13
C ASP A 447 -6.36 23.60 -2.21
N ILE A 448 -6.42 22.96 -3.39
CA ILE A 448 -7.04 21.65 -3.54
C ILE A 448 -6.23 20.62 -2.74
N ALA A 449 -6.92 19.90 -1.86
CA ALA A 449 -6.29 18.90 -1.00
C ALA A 449 -5.78 17.67 -1.80
N TRP A 450 -4.67 17.11 -1.37
CA TRP A 450 -3.93 16.02 -2.02
C TRP A 450 -4.78 14.78 -2.40
N PRO A 451 -5.88 14.36 -1.70
CA PRO A 451 -6.66 13.20 -2.13
C PRO A 451 -7.22 13.34 -3.55
N TRP A 452 -7.52 14.57 -3.97
CA TRP A 452 -8.07 14.86 -5.29
C TRP A 452 -7.05 14.80 -6.43
N TYR A 453 -5.75 14.82 -6.13
CA TYR A 453 -4.68 14.80 -7.16
C TYR A 453 -4.74 13.54 -8.03
N CYS A 454 -5.07 12.39 -7.43
CA CYS A 454 -5.26 11.16 -8.20
C CYS A 454 -6.41 11.28 -9.21
N ALA A 455 -7.56 11.77 -8.77
CA ALA A 455 -8.74 11.93 -9.63
C ALA A 455 -8.47 12.92 -10.78
N ILE A 456 -7.89 14.07 -10.47
CA ILE A 456 -7.59 15.12 -11.44
C ILE A 456 -6.50 14.67 -12.42
N GLY A 457 -5.43 14.07 -11.91
CA GLY A 457 -4.32 13.54 -12.72
C GLY A 457 -4.78 12.43 -13.67
N ALA A 458 -5.61 11.49 -13.18
CA ALA A 458 -6.17 10.42 -14.00
C ALA A 458 -7.13 10.95 -15.07
N PHE A 459 -8.03 11.86 -14.70
CA PHE A 459 -8.96 12.47 -15.65
C PHE A 459 -8.22 13.24 -16.77
N THR A 460 -7.25 14.08 -16.39
CA THR A 460 -6.41 14.82 -17.34
C THR A 460 -5.65 13.86 -18.26
N ASN A 461 -5.01 12.82 -17.69
CA ASN A 461 -4.30 11.81 -18.47
C ASN A 461 -5.25 11.15 -19.48
N ILE A 462 -6.44 10.71 -19.07
CA ILE A 462 -7.41 10.03 -19.94
C ILE A 462 -7.84 10.94 -21.09
N VAL A 463 -8.26 12.17 -20.78
CA VAL A 463 -8.75 13.13 -21.80
C VAL A 463 -7.65 13.47 -22.79
N VAL A 464 -6.46 13.83 -22.29
CA VAL A 464 -5.34 14.21 -23.14
C VAL A 464 -4.83 13.01 -23.96
N THR A 465 -4.75 11.82 -23.37
CA THR A 465 -4.36 10.60 -24.10
C THR A 465 -5.29 10.34 -25.28
N ILE A 466 -6.60 10.38 -25.06
CA ILE A 466 -7.58 10.11 -26.12
C ILE A 466 -7.51 11.20 -27.20
N THR A 467 -7.45 12.46 -26.82
CA THR A 467 -7.39 13.60 -27.76
C THR A 467 -6.10 13.55 -28.57
N ALA A 468 -4.95 13.38 -27.93
CA ALA A 468 -3.66 13.30 -28.62
C ALA A 468 -3.60 12.08 -29.56
N SER A 469 -4.14 10.93 -29.15
CA SER A 469 -4.20 9.74 -30.00
C SER A 469 -5.05 9.98 -31.25
N LEU A 470 -6.19 10.63 -31.11
CA LEU A 470 -7.07 10.95 -32.25
C LEU A 470 -6.44 11.96 -33.22
N LEU A 471 -5.68 12.92 -32.70
CA LEU A 471 -5.02 13.95 -33.51
C LEU A 471 -3.78 13.42 -34.23
N ILE A 472 -3.00 12.54 -33.57
CA ILE A 472 -1.70 12.07 -34.10
C ILE A 472 -1.89 10.84 -34.99
N ASP A 473 -2.67 9.84 -34.52
CA ASP A 473 -2.74 8.51 -35.13
C ASP A 473 -4.14 8.20 -35.71
N GLY A 474 -5.13 9.08 -35.51
CA GLY A 474 -6.50 8.93 -36.02
C GLY A 474 -7.39 7.96 -35.25
N LYS A 475 -8.55 7.62 -35.84
CA LYS A 475 -9.57 6.77 -35.20
C LYS A 475 -9.26 5.29 -35.39
N SER A 476 -9.14 4.53 -34.31
CA SER A 476 -9.15 3.08 -34.37
C SER A 476 -10.56 2.54 -34.61
N LYS A 477 -10.69 1.48 -35.43
CA LYS A 477 -11.98 0.84 -35.73
C LYS A 477 -12.37 -0.19 -34.66
N GLU A 478 -11.40 -0.86 -34.03
CA GLU A 478 -11.63 -2.00 -33.14
C GLU A 478 -10.96 -1.83 -31.78
N TYR A 479 -11.49 -2.57 -30.79
CA TYR A 479 -10.85 -2.72 -29.50
C TYR A 479 -9.68 -3.71 -29.61
N SER A 480 -8.55 -3.35 -29.02
CA SER A 480 -7.41 -4.26 -28.87
C SER A 480 -7.81 -5.52 -28.08
N SER A 481 -7.25 -6.68 -28.44
CA SER A 481 -7.37 -7.93 -27.66
C SER A 481 -6.90 -7.76 -26.20
N TYR A 482 -6.04 -6.78 -25.95
CA TYR A 482 -5.55 -6.40 -24.62
C TYR A 482 -6.43 -5.34 -23.92
N SER A 483 -7.64 -5.11 -24.35
CA SER A 483 -8.65 -4.31 -23.63
C SER A 483 -9.65 -5.23 -22.93
N VAL A 484 -10.42 -4.69 -21.98
CA VAL A 484 -11.48 -5.46 -21.29
C VAL A 484 -12.48 -6.01 -22.30
N ARG A 485 -12.93 -5.19 -23.27
CA ARG A 485 -13.84 -5.64 -24.33
C ARG A 485 -13.18 -6.68 -25.24
N GLY A 486 -11.88 -6.54 -25.52
CA GLY A 486 -11.13 -7.52 -26.29
C GLY A 486 -11.03 -8.87 -25.59
N GLN A 487 -10.73 -8.89 -24.27
CA GLN A 487 -10.73 -10.13 -23.51
C GLN A 487 -12.13 -10.77 -23.45
N ILE A 488 -13.20 -10.01 -23.21
CA ILE A 488 -14.58 -10.53 -23.22
C ILE A 488 -14.92 -11.15 -24.58
N ARG A 489 -14.52 -10.49 -25.68
CA ARG A 489 -14.69 -11.03 -27.04
C ARG A 489 -13.95 -12.35 -27.22
N LYS A 490 -12.69 -12.44 -26.79
CA LYS A 490 -11.87 -13.64 -26.84
C LYS A 490 -12.54 -14.82 -26.11
N PHE A 491 -13.07 -14.62 -24.90
CA PHE A 491 -13.80 -15.66 -24.17
C PHE A 491 -14.98 -16.21 -24.96
N LYS A 492 -15.71 -15.35 -25.68
CA LYS A 492 -16.87 -15.76 -26.51
C LYS A 492 -16.46 -16.47 -27.79
N GLU A 493 -15.47 -15.95 -28.52
CA GLU A 493 -15.04 -16.47 -29.82
C GLU A 493 -14.29 -17.81 -29.68
N GLU A 494 -13.48 -17.96 -28.64
CA GLU A 494 -12.73 -19.21 -28.38
C GLU A 494 -13.48 -20.21 -27.50
N GLY A 495 -14.71 -19.90 -27.05
CA GLY A 495 -15.52 -20.79 -26.21
C GLY A 495 -14.86 -21.11 -24.86
N LEU A 496 -14.05 -20.18 -24.31
CA LEU A 496 -13.33 -20.40 -23.06
C LEU A 496 -14.29 -20.47 -21.87
N ALA A 497 -13.95 -21.30 -20.88
CA ALA A 497 -14.70 -21.38 -19.63
C ALA A 497 -14.73 -20.04 -18.91
N GLU A 498 -15.91 -19.47 -18.68
CA GLU A 498 -16.06 -18.19 -18.00
C GLU A 498 -15.75 -18.24 -16.50
N LYS A 499 -15.75 -19.47 -15.93
CA LYS A 499 -15.50 -19.72 -14.50
C LYS A 499 -14.48 -20.83 -14.30
N GLN A 500 -13.69 -20.67 -13.23
CA GLN A 500 -12.83 -21.71 -12.65
C GLN A 500 -13.28 -21.94 -11.21
N ASP A 501 -13.66 -23.16 -10.86
CA ASP A 501 -14.11 -23.52 -9.50
C ASP A 501 -15.20 -22.59 -8.94
N GLY A 502 -16.15 -22.18 -9.78
CA GLY A 502 -17.25 -21.30 -9.42
C GLY A 502 -16.96 -19.80 -9.49
N TRP A 503 -15.70 -19.38 -9.69
CA TRP A 503 -15.27 -17.97 -9.76
C TRP A 503 -15.10 -17.49 -11.20
N TYR A 504 -15.59 -16.29 -11.50
CA TYR A 504 -15.47 -15.71 -12.83
C TYR A 504 -14.04 -15.36 -13.21
N LEU A 505 -13.63 -15.81 -14.40
CA LEU A 505 -12.39 -15.41 -15.09
C LEU A 505 -12.60 -14.16 -15.97
N VAL A 506 -13.83 -13.92 -16.41
CA VAL A 506 -14.14 -12.82 -17.33
C VAL A 506 -14.12 -11.48 -16.59
N PRO A 507 -13.28 -10.49 -17.01
CA PRO A 507 -13.27 -9.18 -16.39
C PRO A 507 -14.63 -8.50 -16.49
N GLY A 508 -15.07 -7.87 -15.39
CA GLY A 508 -16.35 -7.19 -15.28
C GLY A 508 -17.54 -8.08 -14.88
N LYS A 509 -17.37 -9.41 -14.79
CA LYS A 509 -18.39 -10.30 -14.21
C LYS A 509 -18.22 -10.41 -12.70
N VAL A 510 -19.33 -10.23 -11.97
CA VAL A 510 -19.35 -10.14 -10.51
C VAL A 510 -19.68 -11.48 -9.88
N ASP A 511 -18.82 -11.96 -8.98
CA ASP A 511 -19.09 -13.12 -8.14
C ASP A 511 -20.08 -12.76 -7.03
N ARG A 512 -20.97 -13.70 -6.66
CA ARG A 512 -22.00 -13.45 -5.63
C ARG A 512 -21.40 -12.98 -4.30
N VAL A 513 -20.28 -13.55 -3.90
CA VAL A 513 -19.56 -13.18 -2.65
C VAL A 513 -19.07 -11.73 -2.69
N SER A 514 -18.74 -11.20 -3.88
CA SER A 514 -18.26 -9.82 -4.01
C SER A 514 -19.30 -8.77 -3.61
N TYR A 515 -20.60 -9.09 -3.69
CA TYR A 515 -21.65 -8.17 -3.22
C TYR A 515 -21.60 -7.95 -1.70
N LEU A 516 -21.04 -8.88 -0.92
CA LEU A 516 -20.83 -8.68 0.52
C LEU A 516 -19.92 -7.48 0.82
N LEU A 517 -18.98 -7.16 -0.08
CA LEU A 517 -18.14 -5.96 0.05
C LEU A 517 -18.97 -4.67 -0.07
N ILE A 518 -19.97 -4.66 -0.97
CA ILE A 518 -20.86 -3.49 -1.11
C ILE A 518 -21.74 -3.34 0.14
N VAL A 519 -22.30 -4.46 0.62
CA VAL A 519 -23.08 -4.46 1.87
C VAL A 519 -22.22 -3.97 3.04
N PHE A 520 -20.98 -4.47 3.14
CA PHE A 520 -20.04 -4.07 4.18
C PHE A 520 -19.63 -2.61 4.06
N PHE A 521 -19.42 -2.10 2.84
CA PHE A 521 -19.16 -0.67 2.61
C PHE A 521 -20.31 0.20 3.13
N VAL A 522 -21.56 -0.13 2.76
CA VAL A 522 -22.74 0.61 3.24
C VAL A 522 -22.87 0.52 4.76
N ALA A 523 -22.65 -0.67 5.34
CA ALA A 523 -22.66 -0.85 6.79
C ALA A 523 -21.56 -0.03 7.49
N THR A 524 -20.37 0.06 6.90
CA THR A 524 -19.26 0.88 7.40
C THR A 524 -19.61 2.36 7.42
N ILE A 525 -20.17 2.89 6.33
CA ILE A 525 -20.58 4.30 6.26
C ILE A 525 -21.71 4.58 7.27
N LEU A 526 -22.70 3.69 7.36
CA LEU A 526 -23.79 3.82 8.34
C LEU A 526 -23.26 3.76 9.78
N PHE A 527 -22.36 2.82 10.07
CA PHE A 527 -21.71 2.73 11.38
C PHE A 527 -20.97 4.02 11.74
N LEU A 528 -20.15 4.57 10.86
CA LEU A 528 -19.43 5.82 11.11
C LEU A 528 -20.39 7.00 11.30
N PHE A 529 -21.45 7.07 10.50
CA PHE A 529 -22.47 8.10 10.65
C PHE A 529 -23.19 8.03 12.00
N LEU A 530 -23.59 6.84 12.44
CA LEU A 530 -24.23 6.63 13.73
C LEU A 530 -23.25 6.85 14.89
N PHE A 531 -22.00 6.40 14.75
CA PHE A 531 -20.94 6.61 15.74
C PHE A 531 -20.70 8.11 15.99
N GLY A 532 -20.62 8.93 14.95
CA GLY A 532 -20.47 10.38 15.07
C GLY A 532 -21.68 11.09 15.74
N ARG A 533 -22.84 10.43 15.83
CA ARG A 533 -24.06 10.97 16.45
C ARG A 533 -24.34 10.43 17.85
N ALA A 534 -23.75 9.29 18.21
CA ALA A 534 -24.09 8.55 19.42
C ALA A 534 -23.63 9.25 20.72
N PHE A 535 -22.62 10.06 20.70
CA PHE A 535 -22.03 10.81 21.80
C PHE A 535 -22.20 12.31 21.56
#